data_3df4265113a632e116e6b93df5d7dddf
#
_entry.id   3df4265113a632e116e6b93df5d7dddf
#
_cell.length_a   1.000
_cell.length_b   1.000
_cell.length_c   1.000
_cell.angle_alpha   90.00
_cell.angle_beta   90.00
_cell.angle_gamma   90.00
#
_symmetry.space_group_name_H-M   'P 1'
#
loop_
_entity.id
_entity.type
_entity.pdbx_description
1 polymer ?
#
loop_
_entity_poly.entity_id
_entity_poly.type
_entity_poly.pdbx_seq_one_letter_code
_entity_poly.pdbx_strand_id
1 'polypeptide(L)'
;LGLKDFNGTVGGNVSGTSDLAPLDQQAEMLHTWFPDAQTVGLLYCSAEPNSRYQIDEITKHLTAKGITCTEFAFTDSNDLAAVTEKAAASSDVIYIPTDNTAANNTESIANILTAAGVPAVCGEAGLCAGCGVCTLSIDYYDLGVTTGKMAAKILKGEADISTMPIEFTT
;
A
#
# COMPACT_ATOMS: atom_id res chain seq x y z
N LEU A 1 6.26 12.58 -3.43
CA LEU A 1 6.98 13.84 -3.72
C LEU A 1 8.48 13.77 -3.41
N GLY A 2 8.98 12.73 -2.74
CA GLY A 2 10.41 12.53 -2.45
C GLY A 2 11.03 13.65 -1.61
N LEU A 3 10.25 14.29 -0.74
CA LEU A 3 10.70 15.39 0.11
C LEU A 3 11.61 14.85 1.22
N LYS A 4 12.79 15.44 1.34
CA LYS A 4 13.67 15.19 2.49
C LYS A 4 13.17 16.01 3.69
N ASP A 5 13.25 15.42 4.89
CA ASP A 5 12.87 16.07 6.15
C ASP A 5 11.43 16.60 6.15
N PHE A 6 10.48 15.82 5.59
CA PHE A 6 9.08 16.20 5.54
C PHE A 6 8.49 16.33 6.95
N ASN A 7 7.95 17.49 7.24
CA ASN A 7 7.39 17.85 8.55
C ASN A 7 5.85 17.93 8.57
N GLY A 8 5.19 17.34 7.59
CA GLY A 8 3.73 17.39 7.42
C GLY A 8 3.25 18.49 6.48
N THR A 9 4.10 19.41 6.04
CA THR A 9 3.76 20.49 5.12
C THR A 9 4.67 20.47 3.90
N VAL A 10 4.09 20.53 2.70
CA VAL A 10 4.86 20.59 1.45
C VAL A 10 5.42 21.99 1.23
N GLY A 11 4.61 23.00 1.47
CA GLY A 11 4.96 24.40 1.25
C GLY A 11 4.73 24.89 -0.19
N GLY A 12 5.00 26.16 -0.44
CA GLY A 12 4.80 26.77 -1.75
C GLY A 12 3.33 26.79 -2.17
N ASN A 13 3.01 26.22 -3.33
CA ASN A 13 1.64 26.18 -3.86
C ASN A 13 1.07 24.75 -3.89
N VAL A 14 1.54 23.87 -3.02
CA VAL A 14 1.12 22.46 -2.96
C VAL A 14 0.71 22.09 -1.53
N SER A 15 -0.47 21.51 -1.40
CA SER A 15 -0.96 20.80 -0.22
C SER A 15 -1.93 19.71 -0.67
N GLY A 16 -2.50 18.95 0.24
CA GLY A 16 -3.48 17.91 -0.08
C GLY A 16 -3.65 16.88 1.02
N THR A 17 -4.13 15.72 0.62
CA THR A 17 -4.31 14.55 1.49
C THR A 17 -3.36 13.43 1.10
N SER A 18 -3.09 12.52 2.05
CA SER A 18 -2.28 11.33 1.81
C SER A 18 -3.16 10.08 1.86
N ASP A 19 -2.96 9.20 0.90
CA ASP A 19 -3.56 7.87 0.83
C ASP A 19 -2.71 6.77 1.47
N LEU A 20 -1.70 7.16 2.25
CA LEU A 20 -0.88 6.21 2.97
C LEU A 20 -1.68 5.53 4.08
N ALA A 21 -1.95 4.25 3.91
CA ALA A 21 -2.58 3.42 4.92
C ALA A 21 -1.63 3.19 6.13
N PRO A 22 -2.17 2.82 7.30
CA PRO A 22 -1.37 2.58 8.51
C PRO A 22 -0.57 1.28 8.40
N LEU A 23 0.64 1.34 7.84
CA LEU A 23 1.48 0.18 7.52
C LEU A 23 1.90 -0.62 8.76
N ASP A 24 2.10 0.03 9.90
CA ASP A 24 2.34 -0.60 11.20
C ASP A 24 1.17 -1.48 11.62
N GLN A 25 -0.06 -0.99 11.46
CA GLN A 25 -1.27 -1.73 11.77
C GLN A 25 -1.56 -2.84 10.75
N GLN A 26 -1.20 -2.63 9.48
CA GLN A 26 -1.27 -3.69 8.46
C GLN A 26 -0.32 -4.84 8.78
N ALA A 27 0.90 -4.54 9.24
CA ALA A 27 1.84 -5.56 9.70
C ALA A 27 1.34 -6.31 10.96
N GLU A 28 0.69 -5.61 11.89
CA GLU A 28 0.06 -6.22 13.06
C GLU A 28 -1.10 -7.13 12.65
N MET A 29 -1.95 -6.67 11.74
CA MET A 29 -3.06 -7.45 11.19
C MET A 29 -2.54 -8.73 10.51
N LEU A 30 -1.53 -8.63 9.64
CA LEU A 30 -0.93 -9.78 8.98
C LEU A 30 -0.43 -10.80 10.00
N HIS A 31 0.34 -10.38 10.99
CA HIS A 31 0.86 -11.27 12.04
C HIS A 31 -0.25 -11.89 12.89
N THR A 32 -1.34 -11.15 13.14
CA THR A 32 -2.49 -11.65 13.92
C THR A 32 -3.27 -12.71 13.15
N TRP A 33 -3.50 -12.51 11.86
CA TRP A 33 -4.28 -13.43 11.03
C TRP A 33 -3.45 -14.65 10.58
N PHE A 34 -2.15 -14.50 10.47
CA PHE A 34 -1.22 -15.54 10.04
C PHE A 34 -0.06 -15.71 11.05
N PRO A 35 -0.37 -16.15 12.29
CA PRO A 35 0.63 -16.19 13.36
C PRO A 35 1.77 -17.18 13.11
N ASP A 36 1.55 -18.17 12.27
CA ASP A 36 2.54 -19.21 11.92
C ASP A 36 3.38 -18.85 10.69
N ALA A 37 3.08 -17.73 10.01
CA ALA A 37 3.83 -17.30 8.83
C ALA A 37 5.27 -16.92 9.20
N GLN A 38 6.23 -17.57 8.53
CA GLN A 38 7.66 -17.30 8.68
C GLN A 38 8.19 -16.41 7.54
N THR A 39 7.55 -16.50 6.39
CA THR A 39 7.98 -15.82 5.16
C THR A 39 6.83 -15.03 4.53
N VAL A 40 7.08 -13.76 4.27
CA VAL A 40 6.15 -12.88 3.55
C VAL A 40 6.80 -12.46 2.24
N GLY A 41 6.12 -12.77 1.13
CA GLY A 41 6.47 -12.28 -0.19
C GLY A 41 5.88 -10.89 -0.42
N LEU A 42 6.73 -9.93 -0.75
CA LEU A 42 6.36 -8.55 -1.01
C LEU A 42 6.22 -8.35 -2.52
N LEU A 43 4.99 -8.40 -3.04
CA LEU A 43 4.69 -8.32 -4.47
C LEU A 43 4.32 -6.89 -4.86
N TYR A 44 5.11 -6.25 -5.74
CA TYR A 44 4.90 -4.85 -6.10
C TYR A 44 5.49 -4.48 -7.46
N CYS A 45 4.99 -3.37 -8.03
CA CYS A 45 5.55 -2.78 -9.26
C CYS A 45 6.75 -1.89 -8.94
N SER A 46 7.92 -2.24 -9.48
CA SER A 46 9.15 -1.47 -9.27
C SER A 46 9.15 -0.10 -9.94
N ALA A 47 8.27 0.12 -10.92
CA ALA A 47 8.10 1.40 -11.59
C ALA A 47 7.26 2.41 -10.79
N GLU A 48 6.63 1.99 -9.67
CA GLU A 48 5.78 2.83 -8.83
C GLU A 48 6.51 3.26 -7.53
N PRO A 49 6.91 4.54 -7.38
CA PRO A 49 7.61 5.02 -6.19
C PRO A 49 6.81 4.90 -4.89
N ASN A 50 5.46 5.01 -4.97
CA ASN A 50 4.56 4.79 -3.83
C ASN A 50 4.63 3.35 -3.32
N SER A 51 4.66 2.37 -4.23
CA SER A 51 4.79 0.96 -3.89
C SER A 51 6.15 0.68 -3.21
N ARG A 52 7.25 1.19 -3.79
CA ARG A 52 8.58 1.06 -3.18
C ARG A 52 8.65 1.59 -1.75
N TYR A 53 8.10 2.80 -1.52
CA TYR A 53 8.06 3.39 -0.18
C TYR A 53 7.32 2.50 0.83
N GLN A 54 6.13 2.00 0.44
CA GLN A 54 5.32 1.13 1.30
C GLN A 54 6.03 -0.19 1.61
N ILE A 55 6.72 -0.77 0.62
CA ILE A 55 7.51 -2.00 0.80
C ILE A 55 8.65 -1.77 1.79
N ASP A 56 9.37 -0.65 1.69
CA ASP A 56 10.45 -0.33 2.63
C ASP A 56 9.94 -0.18 4.06
N GLU A 57 8.77 0.45 4.25
CA GLU A 57 8.20 0.66 5.57
C GLU A 57 7.60 -0.64 6.16
N ILE A 58 6.78 -1.39 5.39
CA ILE A 58 6.16 -2.63 5.89
C ILE A 58 7.22 -3.68 6.26
N THR A 59 8.33 -3.72 5.52
CA THR A 59 9.45 -4.62 5.79
C THR A 59 10.02 -4.39 7.19
N LYS A 60 10.18 -3.14 7.61
CA LYS A 60 10.66 -2.81 8.96
C LYS A 60 9.73 -3.38 10.05
N HIS A 61 8.43 -3.19 9.86
CA HIS A 61 7.43 -3.65 10.83
C HIS A 61 7.32 -5.18 10.89
N LEU A 62 7.33 -5.87 9.74
CA LEU A 62 7.28 -7.33 9.68
C LEU A 62 8.56 -7.97 10.22
N THR A 63 9.72 -7.41 9.86
CA THR A 63 11.02 -7.91 10.35
C THR A 63 11.16 -7.75 11.87
N ALA A 64 10.64 -6.65 12.44
CA ALA A 64 10.59 -6.46 13.89
C ALA A 64 9.75 -7.51 14.62
N LYS A 65 8.85 -8.21 13.92
CA LYS A 65 8.04 -9.33 14.41
C LYS A 65 8.71 -10.70 14.16
N GLY A 66 9.91 -10.73 13.59
CA GLY A 66 10.65 -11.97 13.30
C GLY A 66 10.26 -12.62 11.96
N ILE A 67 9.49 -11.95 11.13
CA ILE A 67 9.06 -12.45 9.82
C ILE A 67 10.13 -12.14 8.78
N THR A 68 10.49 -13.13 7.97
CA THR A 68 11.40 -12.96 6.84
C THR A 68 10.62 -12.38 5.63
N CYS A 69 11.07 -11.25 5.12
CA CYS A 69 10.50 -10.61 3.96
C CYS A 69 11.35 -10.85 2.71
N THR A 70 10.72 -11.24 1.61
CA THR A 70 11.38 -11.41 0.30
C THR A 70 10.66 -10.56 -0.74
N GLU A 71 11.39 -9.73 -1.44
CA GLU A 71 10.83 -8.85 -2.47
C GLU A 71 10.63 -9.59 -3.80
N PHE A 72 9.46 -9.39 -4.39
CA PHE A 72 9.06 -9.87 -5.70
C PHE A 72 8.58 -8.68 -6.53
N ALA A 73 9.55 -8.01 -7.15
CA ALA A 73 9.29 -6.83 -7.95
C ALA A 73 9.00 -7.22 -9.41
N PHE A 74 7.85 -6.84 -9.91
CA PHE A 74 7.55 -6.87 -11.35
C PHE A 74 7.72 -5.46 -11.94
N THR A 75 7.90 -5.37 -13.25
CA THR A 75 8.15 -4.09 -13.94
C THR A 75 6.87 -3.52 -14.52
N ASP A 76 6.03 -4.40 -15.06
CA ASP A 76 4.73 -4.08 -15.66
C ASP A 76 3.82 -5.32 -15.67
N SER A 77 2.67 -5.24 -16.33
CA SER A 77 1.71 -6.34 -16.40
C SER A 77 2.22 -7.58 -17.16
N ASN A 78 3.28 -7.47 -17.96
CA ASN A 78 3.76 -8.60 -18.77
C ASN A 78 4.54 -9.62 -17.93
N ASP A 79 5.28 -9.17 -16.92
CA ASP A 79 6.05 -10.05 -16.04
C ASP A 79 5.34 -10.36 -14.71
N LEU A 80 4.24 -9.69 -14.41
CA LEU A 80 3.49 -9.82 -13.16
C LEU A 80 3.12 -11.27 -12.85
N ALA A 81 2.58 -12.02 -13.81
CA ALA A 81 2.16 -13.40 -13.58
C ALA A 81 3.35 -14.29 -13.16
N ALA A 82 4.46 -14.23 -13.89
CA ALA A 82 5.64 -15.02 -13.59
C ALA A 82 6.29 -14.66 -12.25
N VAL A 83 6.23 -13.37 -11.87
CA VAL A 83 6.74 -12.91 -10.57
C VAL A 83 5.80 -13.36 -9.44
N THR A 84 4.48 -13.32 -9.65
CA THR A 84 3.48 -13.81 -8.69
C THR A 84 3.63 -15.31 -8.45
N GLU A 85 3.86 -16.11 -9.49
CA GLU A 85 4.13 -17.55 -9.35
C GLU A 85 5.37 -17.83 -8.48
N LYS A 86 6.45 -17.09 -8.69
CA LYS A 86 7.67 -17.21 -7.88
C LYS A 86 7.42 -16.81 -6.42
N ALA A 87 6.66 -15.74 -6.20
CA ALA A 87 6.29 -15.29 -4.87
C ALA A 87 5.48 -16.36 -4.13
N ALA A 88 4.45 -16.91 -4.78
CA ALA A 88 3.61 -17.96 -4.23
C ALA A 88 4.38 -19.25 -3.88
N ALA A 89 5.39 -19.61 -4.69
CA ALA A 89 6.18 -20.81 -4.49
C ALA A 89 7.12 -20.76 -3.27
N SER A 90 7.36 -19.58 -2.69
CA SER A 90 8.38 -19.39 -1.64
C SER A 90 7.92 -18.55 -0.46
N SER A 91 6.63 -18.26 -0.35
CA SER A 91 6.08 -17.43 0.72
C SER A 91 4.86 -18.07 1.36
N ASP A 92 4.71 -17.89 2.67
CA ASP A 92 3.53 -18.34 3.41
C ASP A 92 2.34 -17.40 3.22
N VAL A 93 2.65 -16.09 3.06
CA VAL A 93 1.68 -15.01 2.82
C VAL A 93 2.28 -14.03 1.82
N ILE A 94 1.45 -13.46 0.95
CA ILE A 94 1.86 -12.36 0.07
C ILE A 94 1.34 -11.05 0.66
N TYR A 95 2.17 -10.01 0.67
CA TYR A 95 1.75 -8.64 0.92
C TYR A 95 1.84 -7.85 -0.39
N ILE A 96 0.76 -7.14 -0.72
CA ILE A 96 0.68 -6.29 -1.91
C ILE A 96 0.33 -4.88 -1.45
N PRO A 97 1.20 -3.87 -1.63
CA PRO A 97 0.94 -2.48 -1.21
C PRO A 97 -0.18 -1.84 -2.04
N THR A 98 -0.49 -0.58 -1.81
CA THR A 98 -1.32 0.22 -2.71
C THR A 98 -0.54 0.42 -4.02
N ASP A 99 -0.83 -0.43 -5.00
CA ASP A 99 -0.09 -0.58 -6.26
C ASP A 99 -1.08 -0.54 -7.44
N ASN A 100 -0.95 0.45 -8.31
CA ASN A 100 -1.91 0.65 -9.40
C ASN A 100 -1.83 -0.45 -10.45
N THR A 101 -0.63 -0.97 -10.73
CA THR A 101 -0.47 -2.03 -11.72
C THR A 101 -1.03 -3.35 -11.19
N ALA A 102 -0.82 -3.67 -9.92
CA ALA A 102 -1.43 -4.83 -9.27
C ALA A 102 -2.96 -4.70 -9.22
N ALA A 103 -3.49 -3.53 -8.85
CA ALA A 103 -4.93 -3.26 -8.78
C ALA A 103 -5.64 -3.44 -10.12
N ASN A 104 -4.97 -3.12 -11.23
CA ASN A 104 -5.51 -3.34 -12.58
C ASN A 104 -5.38 -4.80 -13.07
N ASN A 105 -4.72 -5.68 -12.31
CA ASN A 105 -4.44 -7.08 -12.70
C ASN A 105 -4.80 -8.08 -11.61
N THR A 106 -5.75 -7.76 -10.75
CA THR A 106 -6.14 -8.58 -9.59
C THR A 106 -6.59 -9.98 -9.96
N GLU A 107 -7.30 -10.15 -11.08
CA GLU A 107 -7.75 -11.46 -11.56
C GLU A 107 -6.57 -12.40 -11.86
N SER A 108 -5.51 -11.90 -12.49
CA SER A 108 -4.30 -12.69 -12.76
C SER A 108 -3.63 -13.12 -11.47
N ILE A 109 -3.49 -12.19 -10.51
CA ILE A 109 -2.91 -12.47 -9.18
C ILE A 109 -3.77 -13.51 -8.44
N ALA A 110 -5.10 -13.30 -8.39
CA ALA A 110 -6.03 -14.17 -7.69
C ALA A 110 -5.98 -15.62 -8.21
N ASN A 111 -5.95 -15.79 -9.53
CA ASN A 111 -5.89 -17.12 -10.16
C ASN A 111 -4.64 -17.89 -9.73
N ILE A 112 -3.49 -17.22 -9.69
CA ILE A 112 -2.22 -17.83 -9.28
C ILE A 112 -2.21 -18.15 -7.78
N LEU A 113 -2.55 -17.17 -6.94
CA LEU A 113 -2.50 -17.34 -5.49
C LEU A 113 -3.52 -18.35 -4.98
N THR A 114 -4.73 -18.38 -5.57
CA THR A 114 -5.76 -19.36 -5.24
C THR A 114 -5.32 -20.77 -5.61
N ALA A 115 -4.74 -20.97 -6.79
CA ALA A 115 -4.22 -22.26 -7.22
C ALA A 115 -3.06 -22.74 -6.34
N ALA A 116 -2.24 -21.83 -5.85
CA ALA A 116 -1.14 -22.13 -4.94
C ALA A 116 -1.58 -22.31 -3.47
N GLY A 117 -2.79 -21.87 -3.11
CA GLY A 117 -3.28 -21.88 -1.72
C GLY A 117 -2.56 -20.86 -0.82
N VAL A 118 -1.99 -19.79 -1.38
CA VAL A 118 -1.25 -18.76 -0.66
C VAL A 118 -2.12 -17.52 -0.49
N PRO A 119 -2.40 -17.07 0.74
CA PRO A 119 -3.22 -15.89 1.00
C PRO A 119 -2.46 -14.60 0.69
N ALA A 120 -3.20 -13.54 0.30
CA ALA A 120 -2.67 -12.20 0.14
C ALA A 120 -3.30 -11.21 1.11
N VAL A 121 -2.47 -10.39 1.74
CA VAL A 121 -2.84 -9.20 2.51
C VAL A 121 -2.57 -7.98 1.63
N CYS A 122 -3.57 -7.13 1.48
CA CYS A 122 -3.51 -6.02 0.52
C CYS A 122 -3.50 -4.66 1.20
N GLY A 123 -2.84 -3.70 0.58
CA GLY A 123 -2.70 -2.33 1.05
C GLY A 123 -3.97 -1.48 0.95
N GLU A 124 -4.96 -1.90 0.11
CA GLU A 124 -6.21 -1.17 -0.06
C GLU A 124 -7.38 -2.09 -0.43
N ALA A 125 -8.62 -1.57 -0.29
CA ALA A 125 -9.85 -2.36 -0.36
C ALA A 125 -10.17 -2.92 -1.75
N GLY A 126 -9.93 -2.16 -2.82
CA GLY A 126 -10.21 -2.60 -4.19
C GLY A 126 -9.33 -3.76 -4.62
N LEU A 127 -8.03 -3.65 -4.31
CA LEU A 127 -7.07 -4.73 -4.53
C LEU A 127 -7.44 -5.98 -3.71
N CYS A 128 -7.81 -5.79 -2.44
CA CYS A 128 -8.23 -6.87 -1.56
C CYS A 128 -9.48 -7.59 -2.08
N ALA A 129 -10.47 -6.84 -2.54
CA ALA A 129 -11.69 -7.41 -3.12
C ALA A 129 -11.41 -8.27 -4.37
N GLY A 130 -10.34 -7.93 -5.12
CA GLY A 130 -9.96 -8.66 -6.33
C GLY A 130 -9.08 -9.88 -6.09
N CYS A 131 -8.16 -9.84 -5.13
CA CYS A 131 -7.17 -10.92 -4.94
C CYS A 131 -6.72 -11.16 -3.49
N GLY A 132 -7.21 -10.40 -2.53
CA GLY A 132 -6.77 -10.52 -1.14
C GLY A 132 -7.76 -11.23 -0.23
N VAL A 133 -7.32 -11.53 0.99
CA VAL A 133 -8.16 -12.10 2.06
C VAL A 133 -8.44 -11.09 3.16
N CYS A 134 -7.57 -10.11 3.36
CA CYS A 134 -7.79 -9.02 4.32
C CYS A 134 -6.99 -7.76 3.94
N THR A 135 -7.47 -6.63 4.43
CA THR A 135 -6.84 -5.32 4.29
C THR A 135 -7.21 -4.44 5.48
N LEU A 136 -6.36 -3.48 5.77
CA LEU A 136 -6.68 -2.32 6.60
C LEU A 136 -6.47 -1.10 5.71
N SER A 137 -7.55 -0.66 5.07
CA SER A 137 -7.55 0.36 4.02
C SER A 137 -8.01 1.72 4.58
N ILE A 138 -7.72 2.75 3.82
CA ILE A 138 -8.36 4.07 3.96
C ILE A 138 -9.64 4.12 3.13
N ASP A 139 -10.54 5.04 3.49
CA ASP A 139 -11.73 5.34 2.69
C ASP A 139 -11.40 6.46 1.69
N TYR A 140 -11.36 6.13 0.39
CA TYR A 140 -11.07 7.09 -0.68
C TYR A 140 -12.16 8.14 -0.85
N TYR A 141 -13.42 7.84 -0.47
CA TYR A 141 -14.49 8.84 -0.48
C TYR A 141 -14.22 9.90 0.59
N ASP A 142 -13.90 9.48 1.81
CA ASP A 142 -13.58 10.40 2.91
C ASP A 142 -12.30 11.19 2.63
N LEU A 143 -11.32 10.57 1.96
CA LEU A 143 -10.12 11.26 1.48
C LEU A 143 -10.48 12.38 0.50
N GLY A 144 -11.36 12.09 -0.46
CA GLY A 144 -11.87 13.08 -1.42
C GLY A 144 -12.66 14.20 -0.75
N VAL A 145 -13.52 13.89 0.22
CA VAL A 145 -14.26 14.88 1.02
C VAL A 145 -13.30 15.79 1.79
N THR A 146 -12.26 15.22 2.40
CA THR A 146 -11.24 15.99 3.13
C THR A 146 -10.48 16.92 2.19
N THR A 147 -10.05 16.42 1.03
CA THR A 147 -9.39 17.23 -0.02
C THR A 147 -10.30 18.38 -0.47
N GLY A 148 -11.58 18.12 -0.69
CA GLY A 148 -12.57 19.14 -1.05
C GLY A 148 -12.74 20.23 0.01
N LYS A 149 -12.75 19.86 1.30
CA LYS A 149 -12.81 20.81 2.42
C LYS A 149 -11.55 21.68 2.49
N MET A 150 -10.36 21.10 2.27
CA MET A 150 -9.10 21.85 2.20
C MET A 150 -9.11 22.86 1.06
N ALA A 151 -9.52 22.44 -0.14
CA ALA A 151 -9.64 23.31 -1.31
C ALA A 151 -10.62 24.47 -1.05
N ALA A 152 -11.78 24.18 -0.44
CA ALA A 152 -12.76 25.20 -0.11
C ALA A 152 -12.22 26.28 0.86
N LYS A 153 -11.44 25.90 1.88
CA LYS A 153 -10.78 26.84 2.80
C LYS A 153 -9.81 27.78 2.05
N ILE A 154 -9.02 27.23 1.14
CA ILE A 154 -8.08 28.00 0.30
C ILE A 154 -8.84 29.01 -0.57
N LEU A 155 -9.87 28.53 -1.29
CA LEU A 155 -10.65 29.37 -2.21
C LEU A 155 -11.42 30.48 -1.51
N LYS A 156 -11.80 30.30 -0.25
CA LYS A 156 -12.45 31.32 0.60
C LYS A 156 -11.46 32.28 1.25
N GLY A 157 -10.15 32.05 1.14
CA GLY A 157 -9.14 32.82 1.85
C GLY A 157 -9.06 32.54 3.35
N GLU A 158 -9.63 31.42 3.81
CA GLU A 158 -9.62 31.00 5.21
C GLU A 158 -8.33 30.24 5.59
N ALA A 159 -7.54 29.81 4.60
CA ALA A 159 -6.27 29.12 4.79
C ALA A 159 -5.27 29.46 3.69
N ASP A 160 -3.99 29.44 4.04
CA ASP A 160 -2.88 29.62 3.11
C ASP A 160 -2.33 28.22 2.72
N ILE A 161 -2.34 27.93 1.43
CA ILE A 161 -1.85 26.67 0.90
C ILE A 161 -0.38 26.39 1.25
N SER A 162 0.44 27.47 1.37
CA SER A 162 1.88 27.34 1.66
C SER A 162 2.18 26.83 3.07
N THR A 163 1.22 26.99 3.99
CA THR A 163 1.34 26.54 5.38
C THR A 163 0.38 25.41 5.73
N MET A 164 -0.49 25.02 4.79
CA MET A 164 -1.48 23.98 5.01
C MET A 164 -0.80 22.60 5.06
N PRO A 165 -0.92 21.85 6.18
CA PRO A 165 -0.34 20.51 6.27
C PRO A 165 -1.08 19.52 5.37
N ILE A 166 -0.41 18.41 5.05
CA ILE A 166 -1.05 17.23 4.46
C ILE A 166 -1.98 16.62 5.52
N GLU A 167 -3.23 16.35 5.13
CA GLU A 167 -4.20 15.67 5.99
C GLU A 167 -4.29 14.17 5.66
N PHE A 168 -4.57 13.37 6.67
CA PHE A 168 -4.78 11.92 6.56
C PHE A 168 -6.23 11.64 6.95
N THR A 169 -6.83 10.60 6.37
CA THR A 169 -8.10 10.03 6.84
C THR A 169 -7.81 8.75 7.62
N THR A 170 -8.56 8.54 8.66
CA THR A 170 -8.51 7.32 9.51
C THR A 170 -9.69 6.42 9.20
#